data_521097ed09dbcf9b9624776c231efb2d
#
_entry.id   521097ed09dbcf9b9624776c231efb2d
#
_cell.length_a   1.000
_cell.length_b   1.000
_cell.length_c   1.000
_cell.angle_alpha   90.00
_cell.angle_beta   90.00
_cell.angle_gamma   90.00
#
_symmetry.space_group_name_H-M   'P 1'
#
loop_
_entity.id
_entity.type
_entity.pdbx_description
1 polymer ?
#
loop_
_entity_poly.entity_id
_entity_poly.type
_entity_poly.pdbx_seq_one_letter_code
_entity_poly.pdbx_strand_id
1 'polypeptide(L)'
;MRRLWWITLLLAPVLALAPGDPVALPKVQDSHGRPVDLAAIARGGKYLLFWFYPKANSPGCTAQGKRYAELYNEFDRLGVEIFGVSSDPAAEQCAFIEQMALKGAMLPDKNGTLARLFKVGGFFGFYSRDTILVNPQGRIERIWRNVNPFRDADTVLAYMRELKR
;
A
#
# COMPACT_ATOMS: atom_id res chain seq x y z
N MET A 1 4.15 43.82 -39.05
CA MET A 1 4.62 43.54 -37.67
C MET A 1 3.86 42.31 -37.13
N ARG A 2 4.51 41.15 -37.13
CA ARG A 2 3.88 39.91 -36.63
C ARG A 2 4.29 39.77 -35.19
N ARG A 3 3.33 39.88 -34.25
CA ARG A 3 3.56 39.58 -32.83
C ARG A 3 3.58 38.06 -32.65
N LEU A 4 4.75 37.50 -32.41
CA LEU A 4 4.90 36.13 -31.93
C LEU A 4 4.45 36.08 -30.47
N TRP A 5 3.33 35.40 -30.22
CA TRP A 5 2.89 35.03 -28.89
C TRP A 5 3.69 33.81 -28.48
N TRP A 6 4.60 33.97 -27.53
CA TRP A 6 5.26 32.88 -26.87
C TRP A 6 4.27 32.28 -25.89
N ILE A 7 3.69 31.12 -26.26
CA ILE A 7 2.90 30.32 -25.33
C ILE A 7 3.92 29.63 -24.43
N THR A 8 4.14 30.19 -23.25
CA THR A 8 4.88 29.52 -22.19
C THR A 8 4.00 28.42 -21.66
N LEU A 9 4.25 27.20 -22.10
CA LEU A 9 3.62 26.00 -21.54
C LEU A 9 4.19 25.83 -20.12
N LEU A 10 3.47 26.33 -19.13
CA LEU A 10 3.75 26.04 -17.72
C LEU A 10 3.45 24.57 -17.49
N LEU A 11 4.48 23.73 -17.60
CA LEU A 11 4.44 22.37 -17.05
C LEU A 11 4.28 22.52 -15.54
N ALA A 12 3.04 22.38 -15.05
CA ALA A 12 2.81 22.23 -13.63
C ALA A 12 3.63 21.01 -13.16
N PRO A 13 4.44 21.14 -12.11
CA PRO A 13 5.16 20.00 -11.59
C PRO A 13 4.14 18.94 -11.16
N VAL A 14 4.30 17.70 -11.65
CA VAL A 14 3.52 16.59 -11.12
C VAL A 14 3.97 16.42 -9.67
N LEU A 15 3.17 16.95 -8.75
CA LEU A 15 3.46 16.87 -7.33
C LEU A 15 3.51 15.40 -6.92
N ALA A 16 4.62 15.01 -6.27
CA ALA A 16 4.74 13.69 -5.67
C ALA A 16 3.67 13.52 -4.57
N LEU A 17 3.20 12.30 -4.36
CA LEU A 17 2.30 11.96 -3.26
C LEU A 17 2.99 12.29 -1.91
N ALA A 18 2.28 12.99 -1.03
CA ALA A 18 2.83 13.47 0.23
C ALA A 18 1.87 13.23 1.40
N PRO A 19 2.38 13.16 2.65
CA PRO A 19 1.53 13.16 3.84
C PRO A 19 0.52 14.30 3.83
N GLY A 20 -0.73 13.99 4.21
CA GLY A 20 -1.85 14.92 4.20
C GLY A 20 -2.65 14.93 2.89
N ASP A 21 -2.14 14.39 1.81
CA ASP A 21 -2.86 14.32 0.54
C ASP A 21 -4.10 13.44 0.66
N PRO A 22 -5.26 13.88 0.14
CA PRO A 22 -6.45 13.04 0.10
C PRO A 22 -6.27 11.90 -0.90
N VAL A 23 -6.84 10.74 -0.57
CA VAL A 23 -6.79 9.53 -1.40
C VAL A 23 -8.20 9.10 -1.73
N ALA A 24 -8.52 8.96 -3.02
CA ALA A 24 -9.77 8.40 -3.49
C ALA A 24 -9.72 6.86 -3.38
N LEU A 25 -9.94 6.34 -2.17
CA LEU A 25 -9.87 4.91 -1.87
C LEU A 25 -10.95 4.12 -2.62
N PRO A 26 -10.57 3.18 -3.51
CA PRO A 26 -11.52 2.43 -4.32
C PRO A 26 -12.13 1.25 -3.55
N LYS A 27 -13.21 0.69 -4.15
CA LYS A 27 -13.64 -0.67 -3.87
C LYS A 27 -12.79 -1.62 -4.71
N VAL A 28 -12.28 -2.67 -4.08
CA VAL A 28 -11.45 -3.69 -4.70
C VAL A 28 -11.95 -5.09 -4.30
N GLN A 29 -11.33 -6.12 -4.84
CA GLN A 29 -11.52 -7.50 -4.36
C GLN A 29 -10.23 -8.00 -3.74
N ASP A 30 -10.35 -8.80 -2.68
CA ASP A 30 -9.21 -9.53 -2.15
C ASP A 30 -8.88 -10.77 -3.00
N SER A 31 -7.82 -11.47 -2.64
CA SER A 31 -7.38 -12.67 -3.36
C SER A 31 -8.38 -13.83 -3.32
N HIS A 32 -9.36 -13.80 -2.42
CA HIS A 32 -10.47 -14.76 -2.36
C HIS A 32 -11.72 -14.28 -3.11
N GLY A 33 -11.64 -13.17 -3.84
CA GLY A 33 -12.76 -12.57 -4.58
C GLY A 33 -13.77 -11.84 -3.71
N ARG A 34 -13.49 -11.61 -2.43
CA ARG A 34 -14.39 -10.90 -1.52
C ARG A 34 -14.27 -9.40 -1.75
N PRO A 35 -15.40 -8.68 -1.79
CA PRO A 35 -15.37 -7.22 -1.95
C PRO A 35 -14.76 -6.54 -0.71
N VAL A 36 -13.91 -5.55 -0.95
CA VAL A 36 -13.26 -4.72 0.08
C VAL A 36 -13.52 -3.25 -0.24
N ASP A 37 -14.30 -2.58 0.58
CA ASP A 37 -14.54 -1.15 0.48
C ASP A 37 -13.54 -0.40 1.35
N LEU A 38 -12.42 -0.02 0.74
CA LEU A 38 -11.31 0.63 1.46
C LEU A 38 -11.75 1.96 2.10
N ALA A 39 -12.59 2.74 1.42
CA ALA A 39 -13.10 3.99 1.97
C ALA A 39 -14.00 3.76 3.18
N ALA A 40 -14.84 2.73 3.15
CA ALA A 40 -15.70 2.39 4.29
C ALA A 40 -14.89 1.94 5.52
N ILE A 41 -13.82 1.17 5.31
CA ILE A 41 -12.92 0.75 6.39
C ILE A 41 -12.28 1.97 7.06
N ALA A 42 -11.77 2.92 6.28
CA ALA A 42 -11.20 4.17 6.80
C ALA A 42 -12.25 4.98 7.58
N ARG A 43 -13.44 5.18 7.02
CA ARG A 43 -14.54 5.88 7.71
C ARG A 43 -14.98 5.20 9.01
N GLY A 44 -14.76 3.90 9.12
CA GLY A 44 -14.97 3.13 10.35
C GLY A 44 -13.91 3.38 11.44
N GLY A 45 -12.96 4.26 11.22
CA GLY A 45 -11.93 4.67 12.19
C GLY A 45 -10.62 3.89 12.10
N LYS A 46 -10.43 3.10 11.05
CA LYS A 46 -9.21 2.31 10.85
C LYS A 46 -8.17 3.06 10.02
N TYR A 47 -6.90 2.88 10.38
CA TYR A 47 -5.77 3.15 9.49
C TYR A 47 -5.66 2.01 8.49
N LEU A 48 -5.30 2.31 7.26
CA LEU A 48 -5.08 1.32 6.20
C LEU A 48 -3.59 1.28 5.89
N LEU A 49 -2.98 0.13 6.08
CA LEU A 49 -1.58 -0.13 5.79
C LEU A 49 -1.47 -0.97 4.53
N PHE A 50 -0.86 -0.42 3.49
CA PHE A 50 -0.60 -1.11 2.23
C PHE A 50 0.90 -1.40 2.12
N TRP A 51 1.27 -2.68 2.11
CA TRP A 51 2.65 -3.06 1.80
C TRP A 51 2.72 -3.65 0.39
N PHE A 52 3.35 -2.89 -0.50
CA PHE A 52 3.57 -3.31 -1.88
C PHE A 52 4.81 -4.20 -1.96
N TYR A 53 4.69 -5.30 -2.66
CA TYR A 53 5.78 -6.25 -2.83
C TYR A 53 5.91 -6.71 -4.28
N PRO A 54 7.15 -7.05 -4.75
CA PRO A 54 7.39 -7.36 -6.16
C PRO A 54 6.73 -8.66 -6.61
N LYS A 55 6.83 -9.74 -5.82
CA LYS A 55 6.33 -11.05 -6.22
C LYS A 55 6.11 -11.98 -5.03
N ALA A 56 4.96 -12.68 -5.04
CA ALA A 56 4.68 -13.75 -4.08
C ALA A 56 5.79 -14.82 -4.07
N ASN A 57 6.01 -15.43 -2.91
CA ASN A 57 7.00 -16.49 -2.68
C ASN A 57 8.48 -16.11 -2.92
N SER A 58 8.81 -14.86 -3.18
CA SER A 58 10.21 -14.43 -3.14
C SER A 58 10.73 -14.36 -1.68
N PRO A 59 12.04 -14.60 -1.43
CA PRO A 59 12.56 -14.63 -0.05
C PRO A 59 12.27 -13.37 0.76
N GLY A 60 12.46 -12.18 0.15
CA GLY A 60 12.19 -10.91 0.81
C GLY A 60 10.71 -10.68 1.07
N CYS A 61 9.83 -11.01 0.12
CA CYS A 61 8.39 -10.87 0.30
C CYS A 61 7.86 -11.84 1.37
N THR A 62 8.41 -13.05 1.42
CA THR A 62 8.11 -14.02 2.46
C THR A 62 8.49 -13.51 3.84
N ALA A 63 9.69 -12.97 4.00
CA ALA A 63 10.15 -12.42 5.27
C ALA A 63 9.29 -11.23 5.72
N GLN A 64 8.98 -10.32 4.79
CA GLN A 64 8.13 -9.15 5.07
C GLN A 64 6.72 -9.58 5.49
N GLY A 65 6.08 -10.47 4.72
CA GLY A 65 4.74 -10.95 5.01
C GLY A 65 4.66 -11.70 6.34
N LYS A 66 5.62 -12.57 6.64
CA LYS A 66 5.70 -13.27 7.93
C LYS A 66 5.83 -12.29 9.10
N ARG A 67 6.64 -11.25 8.97
CA ARG A 67 6.78 -10.28 10.03
C ARG A 67 5.50 -9.48 10.28
N TYR A 68 4.78 -9.10 9.24
CA TYR A 68 3.44 -8.52 9.39
C TYR A 68 2.46 -9.49 10.05
N ALA A 69 2.52 -10.78 9.74
CA ALA A 69 1.68 -11.80 10.38
C ALA A 69 1.99 -11.97 11.88
N GLU A 70 3.26 -11.97 12.25
CA GLU A 70 3.70 -12.03 13.66
C GLU A 70 3.22 -10.82 14.48
N LEU A 71 3.25 -9.65 13.88
CA LEU A 71 2.85 -8.38 14.52
C LEU A 71 1.36 -8.03 14.32
N TYR A 72 0.60 -8.87 13.65
CA TYR A 72 -0.78 -8.59 13.26
C TYR A 72 -1.66 -8.12 14.43
N ASN A 73 -1.62 -8.83 15.56
CA ASN A 73 -2.44 -8.50 16.70
C ASN A 73 -2.06 -7.13 17.33
N GLU A 74 -0.80 -6.74 17.24
CA GLU A 74 -0.36 -5.43 17.71
C GLU A 74 -0.86 -4.31 16.81
N PHE A 75 -0.81 -4.49 15.50
CA PHE A 75 -1.41 -3.57 14.54
C PHE A 75 -2.92 -3.46 14.72
N ASP A 76 -3.61 -4.58 14.91
CA ASP A 76 -5.06 -4.59 15.12
C ASP A 76 -5.46 -3.81 16.36
N ARG A 77 -4.76 -3.97 17.49
CA ARG A 77 -4.99 -3.18 18.71
C ARG A 77 -4.79 -1.68 18.51
N LEU A 78 -3.94 -1.29 17.58
CA LEU A 78 -3.72 0.11 17.21
C LEU A 78 -4.71 0.63 16.15
N GLY A 79 -5.66 -0.20 15.75
CA GLY A 79 -6.67 0.16 14.77
C GLY A 79 -6.15 0.19 13.33
N VAL A 80 -5.18 -0.65 13.00
CA VAL A 80 -4.59 -0.74 11.65
C VAL A 80 -5.08 -1.99 10.94
N GLU A 81 -5.62 -1.82 9.74
CA GLU A 81 -5.94 -2.89 8.80
C GLU A 81 -4.80 -3.06 7.81
N ILE A 82 -4.32 -4.29 7.61
CA ILE A 82 -3.13 -4.58 6.79
C ILE A 82 -3.53 -5.19 5.46
N PHE A 83 -2.98 -4.65 4.37
CA PHE A 83 -3.19 -5.12 3.00
C PHE A 83 -1.84 -5.34 2.31
N GLY A 84 -1.60 -6.56 1.84
CA GLY A 84 -0.50 -6.85 0.92
C GLY A 84 -0.94 -6.60 -0.52
N VAL A 85 -0.13 -5.92 -1.31
CA VAL A 85 -0.46 -5.55 -2.69
C VAL A 85 0.64 -5.97 -3.64
N SER A 86 0.29 -6.71 -4.67
CA SER A 86 1.19 -7.06 -5.77
C SER A 86 0.42 -7.19 -7.09
N SER A 87 1.15 -7.28 -8.19
CA SER A 87 0.59 -7.58 -9.50
C SER A 87 0.33 -9.08 -9.72
N ASP A 88 0.66 -9.93 -8.74
CA ASP A 88 0.41 -11.37 -8.83
C ASP A 88 -1.08 -11.68 -9.02
N PRO A 89 -1.43 -12.74 -9.76
CA PRO A 89 -2.80 -13.23 -9.80
C PRO A 89 -3.33 -13.65 -8.43
N ALA A 90 -4.64 -13.58 -8.25
CA ALA A 90 -5.30 -13.96 -6.99
C ALA A 90 -4.89 -15.35 -6.49
N ALA A 91 -4.79 -16.33 -7.40
CA ALA A 91 -4.39 -17.69 -7.03
C ALA A 91 -2.97 -17.77 -6.43
N GLU A 92 -2.02 -17.00 -6.97
CA GLU A 92 -0.66 -16.94 -6.42
C GLU A 92 -0.62 -16.26 -5.05
N GLN A 93 -1.42 -15.22 -4.86
CA GLN A 93 -1.56 -14.56 -3.56
C GLN A 93 -2.22 -15.47 -2.52
N CYS A 94 -3.26 -16.22 -2.89
CA CYS A 94 -3.87 -17.22 -2.01
C CYS A 94 -2.87 -18.28 -1.57
N ALA A 95 -2.13 -18.84 -2.52
CA ALA A 95 -1.09 -19.82 -2.21
C ALA A 95 -0.02 -19.24 -1.27
N PHE A 96 0.37 -17.99 -1.48
CA PHE A 96 1.31 -17.28 -0.62
C PHE A 96 0.78 -17.12 0.82
N ILE A 97 -0.50 -16.73 0.97
CA ILE A 97 -1.15 -16.63 2.28
C ILE A 97 -1.14 -18.00 3.00
N GLU A 98 -1.57 -19.04 2.32
CA GLU A 98 -1.68 -20.39 2.90
C GLU A 98 -0.32 -20.95 3.31
N GLN A 99 0.67 -20.89 2.42
CA GLN A 99 2.01 -21.44 2.67
C GLN A 99 2.75 -20.70 3.79
N MET A 100 2.52 -19.41 3.93
CA MET A 100 3.24 -18.53 4.86
C MET A 100 2.43 -18.19 6.11
N ALA A 101 1.21 -18.71 6.25
CA ALA A 101 0.29 -18.36 7.34
C ALA A 101 0.14 -16.84 7.52
N LEU A 102 0.06 -16.09 6.42
CA LEU A 102 -0.07 -14.65 6.43
C LEU A 102 -1.41 -14.22 7.01
N LYS A 103 -1.41 -13.12 7.70
CA LYS A 103 -2.61 -12.44 8.22
C LYS A 103 -2.81 -11.11 7.50
N GLY A 104 -4.05 -10.66 7.45
CA GLY A 104 -4.46 -9.52 6.63
C GLY A 104 -4.90 -9.98 5.24
N ALA A 105 -5.52 -9.09 4.49
CA ALA A 105 -5.96 -9.37 3.14
C ALA A 105 -4.86 -9.12 2.12
N MET A 106 -4.84 -9.92 1.06
CA MET A 106 -4.03 -9.65 -0.12
C MET A 106 -4.92 -9.09 -1.23
N LEU A 107 -4.43 -8.06 -1.89
CA LEU A 107 -5.14 -7.37 -2.96
C LEU A 107 -4.40 -7.60 -4.29
N PRO A 108 -4.97 -8.40 -5.21
CA PRO A 108 -4.42 -8.54 -6.55
C PRO A 108 -4.62 -7.23 -7.31
N ASP A 109 -3.53 -6.57 -7.67
CA ASP A 109 -3.54 -5.29 -8.38
C ASP A 109 -3.01 -5.43 -9.81
N LYS A 110 -3.50 -6.43 -10.52
CA LYS A 110 -3.06 -6.78 -11.87
C LYS A 110 -3.12 -5.60 -12.85
N ASN A 111 -4.14 -4.75 -12.71
CA ASN A 111 -4.35 -3.59 -13.56
C ASN A 111 -3.61 -2.33 -13.07
N GLY A 112 -2.90 -2.40 -11.95
CA GLY A 112 -2.14 -1.30 -11.40
C GLY A 112 -2.97 -0.16 -10.82
N THR A 113 -4.22 -0.40 -10.45
CA THR A 113 -5.11 0.62 -9.88
C THR A 113 -4.55 1.22 -8.59
N LEU A 114 -4.17 0.37 -7.65
CA LEU A 114 -3.59 0.81 -6.37
C LEU A 114 -2.16 1.34 -6.56
N ALA A 115 -1.36 0.72 -7.41
CA ALA A 115 -0.02 1.20 -7.71
C ALA A 115 -0.03 2.63 -8.28
N ARG A 116 -0.95 2.94 -9.22
CA ARG A 116 -1.11 4.31 -9.74
C ARG A 116 -1.64 5.27 -8.68
N LEU A 117 -2.60 4.84 -7.88
CA LEU A 117 -3.18 5.67 -6.81
C LEU A 117 -2.10 6.14 -5.83
N PHE A 118 -1.22 5.25 -5.43
CA PHE A 118 -0.15 5.53 -4.46
C PHE A 118 1.19 5.86 -5.10
N LYS A 119 1.23 6.02 -6.43
CA LYS A 119 2.45 6.32 -7.20
C LYS A 119 3.59 5.34 -6.90
N VAL A 120 3.24 4.06 -6.74
CA VAL A 120 4.21 2.99 -6.59
C VAL A 120 4.81 2.68 -7.95
N GLY A 121 6.13 2.76 -8.03
CA GLY A 121 6.89 2.40 -9.21
C GLY A 121 7.01 0.90 -9.37
N GLY A 122 7.78 0.49 -10.37
CA GLY A 122 8.05 -0.92 -10.62
C GLY A 122 8.83 -1.11 -11.90
N PHE A 123 9.22 -2.35 -12.13
CA PHE A 123 9.99 -2.75 -13.30
C PHE A 123 9.49 -4.11 -13.81
N PHE A 124 9.22 -4.21 -15.11
CA PHE A 124 8.67 -5.42 -15.74
C PHE A 124 7.40 -6.00 -15.04
N GLY A 125 6.49 -5.13 -14.57
CA GLY A 125 5.28 -5.55 -13.87
C GLY A 125 5.47 -5.95 -12.41
N PHE A 126 6.69 -5.89 -11.89
CA PHE A 126 6.96 -6.07 -10.46
C PHE A 126 6.96 -4.72 -9.75
N TYR A 127 6.21 -4.61 -8.67
CA TYR A 127 6.15 -3.37 -7.90
C TYR A 127 7.40 -3.12 -7.08
N SER A 128 7.74 -1.85 -6.91
CA SER A 128 8.70 -1.43 -5.90
C SER A 128 8.18 -1.81 -4.51
N ARG A 129 9.10 -2.05 -3.60
CA ARG A 129 8.76 -2.37 -2.22
C ARG A 129 8.50 -1.08 -1.43
N ASP A 130 7.26 -0.63 -1.50
CA ASP A 130 6.81 0.59 -0.84
C ASP A 130 5.72 0.26 0.19
N THR A 131 5.70 1.01 1.29
CA THR A 131 4.67 0.89 2.31
C THR A 131 3.99 2.23 2.51
N ILE A 132 2.67 2.23 2.45
CA ILE A 132 1.83 3.43 2.54
C ILE A 132 0.83 3.26 3.68
N LEU A 133 0.74 4.26 4.54
CA LEU A 133 -0.23 4.34 5.62
C LEU A 133 -1.24 5.44 5.31
N VAL A 134 -2.52 5.09 5.29
CA VAL A 134 -3.65 6.00 5.11
C VAL A 134 -4.39 6.11 6.43
N ASN A 135 -4.74 7.32 6.84
CA ASN A 135 -5.45 7.56 8.10
C ASN A 135 -6.98 7.41 7.95
N PRO A 136 -7.72 7.38 9.06
CA PRO A 136 -9.19 7.26 9.04
C PRO A 136 -9.92 8.36 8.28
N GLN A 137 -9.29 9.51 8.04
CA GLN A 137 -9.84 10.61 7.24
C GLN A 137 -9.63 10.42 5.73
N GLY A 138 -9.04 9.28 5.32
CA GLY A 138 -8.77 9.00 3.91
C GLY A 138 -7.62 9.83 3.34
N ARG A 139 -6.67 10.21 4.17
CA ARG A 139 -5.48 10.97 3.77
C ARG A 139 -4.22 10.15 4.00
N ILE A 140 -3.19 10.42 3.20
CA ILE A 140 -1.87 9.84 3.42
C ILE A 140 -1.37 10.27 4.80
N GLU A 141 -1.10 9.29 5.64
CA GLU A 141 -0.43 9.49 6.94
C GLU A 141 1.09 9.48 6.78
N ARG A 142 1.60 8.44 6.13
CA ARG A 142 3.03 8.28 5.89
C ARG A 142 3.32 7.39 4.69
N ILE A 143 4.47 7.62 4.06
CA ILE A 143 4.98 6.84 2.94
C ILE A 143 6.41 6.44 3.23
N TRP A 144 6.71 5.16 3.05
CA TRP A 144 8.08 4.61 3.08
C TRP A 144 8.36 4.01 1.71
N ARG A 145 9.37 4.52 1.01
CA ARG A 145 9.77 4.05 -0.32
C ARG A 145 10.97 3.13 -0.23
N ASN A 146 11.03 2.10 -1.07
CA ASN A 146 12.13 1.13 -1.17
C ASN A 146 12.50 0.53 0.20
N VAL A 147 11.53 0.05 0.93
CA VAL A 147 11.71 -0.46 2.29
C VAL A 147 12.53 -1.74 2.33
N ASN A 148 13.26 -1.93 3.42
CA ASN A 148 13.91 -3.19 3.73
C ASN A 148 12.85 -4.19 4.21
N PRO A 149 12.64 -5.34 3.53
CA PRO A 149 11.60 -6.30 3.87
C PRO A 149 11.75 -6.91 5.27
N PHE A 150 12.95 -6.93 5.82
CA PHE A 150 13.22 -7.47 7.16
C PHE A 150 12.96 -6.49 8.30
N ARG A 151 12.74 -5.21 7.99
CA ARG A 151 12.56 -4.14 8.98
C ARG A 151 11.27 -3.35 8.81
N ASP A 152 10.61 -3.49 7.70
CA ASP A 152 9.46 -2.65 7.35
C ASP A 152 8.36 -2.70 8.41
N ALA A 153 7.87 -3.89 8.74
CA ALA A 153 6.78 -4.05 9.70
C ALA A 153 7.12 -3.46 11.09
N ASP A 154 8.35 -3.68 11.58
CA ASP A 154 8.80 -3.11 12.85
C ASP A 154 8.90 -1.58 12.79
N THR A 155 9.36 -1.02 11.68
CA THR A 155 9.43 0.43 11.45
C THR A 155 8.04 1.06 11.50
N VAL A 156 7.08 0.46 10.81
CA VAL A 156 5.69 0.98 10.78
C VAL A 156 5.03 0.83 12.15
N LEU A 157 5.24 -0.29 12.84
CA LEU A 157 4.70 -0.50 14.18
C LEU A 157 5.24 0.53 15.18
N ALA A 158 6.53 0.82 15.14
CA ALA A 158 7.14 1.86 15.99
C ALA A 158 6.52 3.23 15.71
N TYR A 159 6.31 3.57 14.43
CA TYR A 159 5.62 4.81 14.05
C TYR A 159 4.19 4.87 14.60
N MET A 160 3.43 3.79 14.47
CA MET A 160 2.05 3.73 14.98
C MET A 160 1.96 3.86 16.50
N ARG A 161 2.87 3.24 17.22
CA ARG A 161 2.96 3.36 18.69
C ARG A 161 3.24 4.79 19.13
N GLU A 162 4.10 5.49 18.40
CA GLU A 162 4.41 6.91 18.67
C GLU A 162 3.21 7.80 18.36
N LEU A 163 2.53 7.55 17.24
CA LEU A 163 1.36 8.31 16.82
C LEU A 163 0.17 8.18 17.78
N LYS A 164 0.04 7.05 18.47
CA LYS A 164 -1.06 6.73 19.38
C LYS A 164 -0.75 7.02 20.86
N ARG A 165 0.40 7.61 21.17
CA ARG A 165 0.71 8.10 22.52
C ARG A 165 -0.02 9.39 22.82
#